data_b38366100d2992ac0ad2ad7d6f5c59fa
#
_entry.id   b38366100d2992ac0ad2ad7d6f5c59fa
#
_cell.length_a   1.000
_cell.length_b   1.000
_cell.length_c   1.000
_cell.angle_alpha   90.00
_cell.angle_beta   90.00
_cell.angle_gamma   90.00
#
_symmetry.space_group_name_H-M   'P 1'
#
loop_
_entity.id
_entity.type
_entity.pdbx_description
1 polymer ?
#
loop_
_entity_poly.entity_id
_entity_poly.type
_entity_poly.pdbx_seq_one_letter_code
_entity_poly.pdbx_strand_id
1 'polypeptide(L)'
;MEAELARISNLPQKDKSQAYSSLLSQTLSSSSSLESDLGQWLSVIVGSDFPQIVARQVLADYVAKVGEIQDREQRKEVMRRSLEKLQPRVSSFEEQVCTLREQYADLLEADEEFPEAAKVLIGIPLESGSRSDEYKLKVYIRIVRLFLEEEDSTSADTYFNRASLLAHSAQDLETQLQFKLCQARMFDFSRRFAEAASKYHEISYVPALAEEERLQALSAAIICAVLAPAGPTRSRILSSLYRDERSSQTPHSTILSKMFLDQMVRPAEVSAFAASLQPHQLAQLPPSQAVVISSSASAETGKQGPETVLDRAMMEHNVLAASRVYNNITFDGLGLLLGLRPSAAEAMARTMIQQKRLRATLDQIDGLIVFEVDAREGDGIVSNVVAAQAGAQDQGTDLDKDEAAGTAPATKRWDLQIRQTLQLAENVAARCEALLAEGPPAVGATPA
;
A
#
# COMPACT_ATOMS: atom_id res chain seq x y z
N MET A 1 17.16 1.30 -51.98
CA MET A 1 16.01 1.89 -51.25
C MET A 1 15.51 3.20 -51.87
N GLU A 2 16.29 4.28 -51.94
CA GLU A 2 15.80 5.60 -52.39
C GLU A 2 15.21 5.61 -53.80
N ALA A 3 15.84 4.91 -54.78
CA ALA A 3 15.34 4.81 -56.15
C ALA A 3 13.99 4.07 -56.25
N GLU A 4 13.76 3.07 -55.43
CA GLU A 4 12.50 2.34 -55.36
C GLU A 4 11.40 3.15 -54.68
N LEU A 5 11.73 3.85 -53.59
CA LEU A 5 10.82 4.76 -52.90
C LEU A 5 10.37 5.91 -53.82
N ALA A 6 11.29 6.49 -54.60
CA ALA A 6 10.98 7.52 -55.61
C ALA A 6 10.07 6.96 -56.74
N ARG A 7 10.25 5.71 -57.14
CA ARG A 7 9.42 5.05 -58.17
C ARG A 7 8.00 4.81 -57.65
N ILE A 8 7.86 4.37 -56.39
CA ILE A 8 6.55 4.08 -55.79
C ILE A 8 5.79 5.38 -55.49
N SER A 9 6.49 6.49 -55.16
CA SER A 9 5.84 7.79 -54.94
C SER A 9 5.07 8.32 -56.15
N ASN A 10 5.44 7.91 -57.36
CA ASN A 10 4.80 8.30 -58.63
C ASN A 10 3.63 7.39 -59.06
N LEU A 11 3.34 6.30 -58.32
CA LEU A 11 2.24 5.38 -58.61
C LEU A 11 0.86 5.98 -58.25
N PRO A 12 -0.24 5.50 -58.87
CA PRO A 12 -1.59 5.90 -58.48
C PRO A 12 -1.90 5.47 -57.03
N GLN A 13 -2.75 6.25 -56.34
CA GLN A 13 -3.00 6.14 -54.90
C GLN A 13 -3.52 4.76 -54.45
N LYS A 14 -4.22 4.02 -55.33
CA LYS A 14 -4.75 2.68 -55.04
C LYS A 14 -3.66 1.62 -54.94
N ASP A 15 -2.59 1.74 -55.72
CA ASP A 15 -1.52 0.75 -55.81
C ASP A 15 -0.36 1.06 -54.83
N LYS A 16 -0.34 2.29 -54.29
CA LYS A 16 0.72 2.73 -53.37
C LYS A 16 0.80 1.86 -52.11
N SER A 17 -0.34 1.58 -51.44
CA SER A 17 -0.34 0.80 -50.22
C SER A 17 0.27 -0.59 -50.42
N GLN A 18 -0.13 -1.27 -51.49
CA GLN A 18 0.35 -2.62 -51.78
C GLN A 18 1.84 -2.62 -52.21
N ALA A 19 2.28 -1.59 -52.95
CA ALA A 19 3.68 -1.44 -53.33
C ALA A 19 4.59 -1.18 -52.13
N TYR A 20 4.16 -0.32 -51.16
CA TYR A 20 4.90 -0.08 -49.93
C TYR A 20 4.92 -1.31 -48.99
N SER A 21 3.83 -2.08 -48.88
CA SER A 21 3.79 -3.33 -48.12
C SER A 21 4.68 -4.41 -48.73
N SER A 22 4.77 -4.50 -50.09
CA SER A 22 5.65 -5.46 -50.75
C SER A 22 7.13 -5.08 -50.59
N LEU A 23 7.46 -3.80 -50.70
CA LEU A 23 8.81 -3.29 -50.46
C LEU A 23 9.25 -3.53 -49.02
N LEU A 24 8.35 -3.32 -48.03
CA LEU A 24 8.58 -3.63 -46.63
C LEU A 24 8.93 -5.11 -46.45
N SER A 25 8.19 -6.03 -47.08
CA SER A 25 8.47 -7.47 -47.00
C SER A 25 9.83 -7.85 -47.58
N GLN A 26 10.23 -7.19 -48.70
CA GLN A 26 11.54 -7.40 -49.30
C GLN A 26 12.68 -6.87 -48.43
N THR A 27 12.50 -5.71 -47.78
CA THR A 27 13.52 -5.16 -46.85
C THR A 27 13.70 -6.01 -45.64
N LEU A 28 12.62 -6.54 -45.04
CA LEU A 28 12.68 -7.45 -43.92
C LEU A 28 13.36 -8.79 -44.23
N SER A 29 13.28 -9.24 -45.51
CA SER A 29 13.97 -10.45 -45.95
C SER A 29 15.43 -10.23 -46.33
N SER A 30 15.85 -9.01 -46.65
CA SER A 30 17.22 -8.64 -47.05
C SER A 30 18.01 -8.07 -45.88
N SER A 31 18.73 -8.91 -45.18
CA SER A 31 19.23 -8.68 -43.83
C SER A 31 20.49 -7.84 -43.64
N SER A 32 21.02 -7.11 -44.64
CA SER A 32 22.33 -6.45 -44.48
C SER A 32 22.31 -5.01 -43.95
N SER A 33 21.16 -4.29 -43.95
CA SER A 33 21.04 -2.89 -43.50
C SER A 33 19.62 -2.51 -43.07
N LEU A 34 18.96 -3.43 -42.38
CA LEU A 34 17.56 -3.29 -41.92
C LEU A 34 17.24 -1.94 -41.29
N GLU A 35 18.10 -1.49 -40.37
CA GLU A 35 17.88 -0.27 -39.60
C GLU A 35 17.86 1.00 -40.44
N SER A 36 18.84 1.14 -41.37
CA SER A 36 18.93 2.33 -42.20
C SER A 36 17.83 2.35 -43.25
N ASP A 37 17.52 1.20 -43.83
CA ASP A 37 16.54 1.05 -44.92
C ASP A 37 15.11 1.26 -44.37
N LEU A 38 14.75 0.69 -43.23
CA LEU A 38 13.49 0.96 -42.54
C LEU A 38 13.40 2.41 -42.09
N GLY A 39 14.54 2.98 -41.65
CA GLY A 39 14.60 4.37 -41.29
C GLY A 39 14.30 5.32 -42.45
N GLN A 40 14.84 5.07 -43.66
CA GLN A 40 14.53 5.84 -44.87
C GLN A 40 13.08 5.65 -45.30
N TRP A 41 12.58 4.41 -45.25
CA TRP A 41 11.19 4.07 -45.56
C TRP A 41 10.20 4.85 -44.67
N LEU A 42 10.42 4.86 -43.35
CA LEU A 42 9.61 5.64 -42.40
C LEU A 42 9.67 7.14 -42.67
N SER A 43 10.84 7.70 -43.00
CA SER A 43 10.97 9.13 -43.23
C SER A 43 10.15 9.61 -44.42
N VAL A 44 9.97 8.77 -45.44
CA VAL A 44 9.14 9.07 -46.62
C VAL A 44 7.64 9.04 -46.26
N ILE A 45 7.19 8.03 -45.48
CA ILE A 45 5.78 7.87 -45.15
C ILE A 45 5.33 8.91 -44.11
N VAL A 46 6.20 9.27 -43.16
CA VAL A 46 5.93 10.31 -42.19
C VAL A 46 6.03 11.71 -42.78
N GLY A 47 6.58 11.85 -44.01
CA GLY A 47 6.68 13.13 -44.73
C GLY A 47 5.33 13.83 -44.93
N SER A 48 5.37 15.17 -45.12
CA SER A 48 4.16 16.00 -45.28
C SER A 48 3.38 15.68 -46.59
N ASP A 49 4.07 15.19 -47.58
CA ASP A 49 3.55 15.00 -48.93
C ASP A 49 2.80 13.67 -49.12
N PHE A 50 2.78 12.83 -48.06
CA PHE A 50 2.15 11.52 -48.11
C PHE A 50 0.68 11.55 -47.64
N PRO A 51 -0.28 10.93 -48.40
CA PRO A 51 -1.68 10.91 -47.98
C PRO A 51 -1.88 10.18 -46.64
N GLN A 52 -2.47 10.85 -45.64
CA GLN A 52 -2.62 10.31 -44.28
C GLN A 52 -3.35 8.97 -44.21
N ILE A 53 -4.38 8.75 -45.05
CA ILE A 53 -5.18 7.51 -45.02
C ILE A 53 -4.30 6.31 -45.42
N VAL A 54 -3.50 6.47 -46.47
CA VAL A 54 -2.58 5.44 -46.98
C VAL A 54 -1.45 5.23 -45.96
N ALA A 55 -0.92 6.34 -45.41
CA ALA A 55 0.12 6.28 -44.36
C ALA A 55 -0.29 5.45 -43.16
N ARG A 56 -1.51 5.65 -42.63
CA ARG A 56 -2.04 4.87 -41.51
C ARG A 56 -2.12 3.38 -41.78
N GLN A 57 -2.61 3.02 -42.97
CA GLN A 57 -2.71 1.62 -43.40
C GLN A 57 -1.33 0.96 -43.51
N VAL A 58 -0.41 1.63 -44.19
CA VAL A 58 0.96 1.14 -44.43
C VAL A 58 1.76 1.08 -43.10
N LEU A 59 1.54 2.03 -42.19
CA LEU A 59 2.14 1.98 -40.85
C LEU A 59 1.53 0.87 -39.97
N ALA A 60 0.26 0.54 -40.13
CA ALA A 60 -0.33 -0.61 -39.43
C ALA A 60 0.33 -1.93 -39.87
N ASP A 61 0.52 -2.11 -41.19
CA ASP A 61 1.26 -3.25 -41.76
C ASP A 61 2.71 -3.27 -41.27
N TYR A 62 3.35 -2.09 -41.15
CA TYR A 62 4.70 -1.94 -40.64
C TYR A 62 4.80 -2.44 -39.16
N VAL A 63 3.94 -1.96 -38.30
CA VAL A 63 3.93 -2.33 -36.86
C VAL A 63 3.72 -3.84 -36.71
N ALA A 64 2.81 -4.45 -37.48
CA ALA A 64 2.60 -5.89 -37.46
C ALA A 64 3.86 -6.66 -37.86
N LYS A 65 4.52 -6.29 -38.95
CA LYS A 65 5.71 -6.98 -39.49
C LYS A 65 6.97 -6.75 -38.63
N VAL A 66 7.14 -5.58 -38.05
CA VAL A 66 8.26 -5.31 -37.12
C VAL A 66 8.14 -6.22 -35.87
N GLY A 67 6.93 -6.53 -35.41
CA GLY A 67 6.70 -7.49 -34.34
C GLY A 67 7.16 -8.91 -34.67
N GLU A 68 7.26 -9.30 -35.95
CA GLU A 68 7.67 -10.63 -36.41
C GLU A 68 9.21 -10.80 -36.56
N ILE A 69 10.01 -9.74 -36.41
CA ILE A 69 11.47 -9.82 -36.49
C ILE A 69 12.01 -10.75 -35.38
N GLN A 70 12.77 -11.78 -35.78
CA GLN A 70 13.28 -12.81 -34.89
C GLN A 70 14.42 -12.33 -33.99
N ASP A 71 15.29 -11.46 -34.54
CA ASP A 71 16.41 -10.90 -33.79
C ASP A 71 15.90 -9.82 -32.83
N ARG A 72 16.05 -10.08 -31.54
CA ARG A 72 15.51 -9.26 -30.46
C ARG A 72 16.19 -7.91 -30.36
N GLU A 73 17.53 -7.87 -30.49
CA GLU A 73 18.28 -6.62 -30.43
C GLU A 73 18.02 -5.71 -31.63
N GLN A 74 17.97 -6.29 -32.82
CA GLN A 74 17.61 -5.54 -34.02
C GLN A 74 16.19 -5.01 -33.95
N ARG A 75 15.25 -5.80 -33.41
CA ARG A 75 13.86 -5.37 -33.22
C ARG A 75 13.76 -4.19 -32.24
N LYS A 76 14.48 -4.24 -31.11
CA LYS A 76 14.55 -3.11 -30.14
C LYS A 76 15.03 -1.83 -30.84
N GLU A 77 16.15 -1.91 -31.55
CA GLU A 77 16.75 -0.73 -32.17
C GLU A 77 15.86 -0.17 -33.28
N VAL A 78 15.23 -1.04 -34.09
CA VAL A 78 14.27 -0.63 -35.12
C VAL A 78 13.07 0.06 -34.50
N MET A 79 12.49 -0.49 -33.40
CA MET A 79 11.35 0.12 -32.71
C MET A 79 11.73 1.46 -32.08
N ARG A 80 12.88 1.55 -31.43
CA ARG A 80 13.39 2.79 -30.84
C ARG A 80 13.52 3.91 -31.89
N ARG A 81 14.21 3.64 -33.01
CA ARG A 81 14.37 4.60 -34.10
C ARG A 81 13.04 4.95 -34.75
N SER A 82 12.14 3.99 -34.86
CA SER A 82 10.80 4.23 -35.43
C SER A 82 10.01 5.20 -34.55
N LEU A 83 10.05 5.04 -33.24
CA LEU A 83 9.40 5.95 -32.29
C LEU A 83 10.01 7.37 -32.37
N GLU A 84 11.33 7.51 -32.48
CA GLU A 84 12.00 8.80 -32.65
C GLU A 84 11.49 9.54 -33.91
N LYS A 85 11.34 8.81 -35.03
CA LYS A 85 10.85 9.39 -36.30
C LYS A 85 9.36 9.71 -36.29
N LEU A 86 8.55 8.95 -35.56
CA LEU A 86 7.11 9.17 -35.43
C LEU A 86 6.78 10.28 -34.40
N GLN A 87 7.72 10.63 -33.50
CA GLN A 87 7.54 11.63 -32.45
C GLN A 87 6.92 12.95 -32.93
N PRO A 88 7.38 13.58 -34.07
CA PRO A 88 6.84 14.88 -34.49
C PRO A 88 5.38 14.81 -34.95
N ARG A 89 4.85 13.62 -35.26
CA ARG A 89 3.51 13.41 -35.83
C ARG A 89 2.66 12.40 -35.07
N VAL A 90 2.87 12.28 -33.74
CA VAL A 90 2.14 11.35 -32.88
C VAL A 90 0.62 11.52 -33.01
N SER A 91 0.12 12.76 -33.04
CA SER A 91 -1.32 13.04 -33.17
C SER A 91 -1.96 12.56 -34.48
N SER A 92 -1.17 12.43 -35.56
CA SER A 92 -1.67 11.93 -36.84
C SER A 92 -1.71 10.40 -36.92
N PHE A 93 -0.83 9.71 -36.16
CA PHE A 93 -0.63 8.27 -36.19
C PHE A 93 -0.76 7.65 -34.79
N GLU A 94 -1.66 8.18 -33.98
CA GLU A 94 -1.84 7.85 -32.56
C GLU A 94 -2.01 6.35 -32.33
N GLU A 95 -2.82 5.68 -33.14
CA GLU A 95 -3.10 4.25 -33.02
C GLU A 95 -1.84 3.40 -33.25
N GLN A 96 -1.11 3.67 -34.32
CA GLN A 96 0.08 2.93 -34.69
C GLN A 96 1.23 3.17 -33.70
N VAL A 97 1.35 4.41 -33.22
CA VAL A 97 2.34 4.76 -32.19
C VAL A 97 2.03 4.06 -30.87
N CYS A 98 0.76 3.99 -30.46
CA CYS A 98 0.37 3.27 -29.24
C CYS A 98 0.75 1.79 -29.35
N THR A 99 0.34 1.12 -30.42
CA THR A 99 0.65 -0.31 -30.64
C THR A 99 2.16 -0.57 -30.70
N LEU A 100 2.92 0.31 -31.37
CA LEU A 100 4.38 0.19 -31.42
C LEU A 100 5.03 0.37 -30.05
N ARG A 101 4.54 1.31 -29.23
CA ARG A 101 5.02 1.51 -27.85
C ARG A 101 4.69 0.33 -26.95
N GLU A 102 3.50 -0.26 -27.09
CA GLU A 102 3.12 -1.47 -26.35
C GLU A 102 4.04 -2.64 -26.70
N GLN A 103 4.26 -2.91 -27.98
CA GLN A 103 5.17 -3.97 -28.43
C GLN A 103 6.62 -3.73 -27.98
N TYR A 104 7.06 -2.47 -27.98
CA TYR A 104 8.39 -2.12 -27.49
C TYR A 104 8.50 -2.29 -25.98
N ALA A 105 7.47 -1.91 -25.24
CA ALA A 105 7.41 -2.14 -23.80
C ALA A 105 7.39 -3.65 -23.46
N ASP A 106 6.68 -4.48 -24.27
CA ASP A 106 6.69 -5.95 -24.09
C ASP A 106 8.11 -6.54 -24.22
N LEU A 107 8.91 -6.01 -25.15
CA LEU A 107 10.30 -6.43 -25.31
C LEU A 107 11.18 -6.01 -24.13
N LEU A 108 11.02 -4.77 -23.67
CA LEU A 108 11.78 -4.25 -22.54
C LEU A 108 11.42 -4.96 -21.24
N GLU A 109 10.12 -5.28 -21.04
CA GLU A 109 9.68 -6.08 -19.90
C GLU A 109 10.29 -7.49 -19.91
N ALA A 110 10.37 -8.11 -21.10
CA ALA A 110 10.97 -9.43 -21.23
C ALA A 110 12.50 -9.43 -21.05
N ASP A 111 13.14 -8.26 -21.13
CA ASP A 111 14.57 -8.06 -20.84
C ASP A 111 14.80 -7.48 -19.43
N GLU A 112 13.73 -7.38 -18.61
CA GLU A 112 13.76 -6.85 -17.25
C GLU A 112 14.20 -5.36 -17.18
N GLU A 113 14.10 -4.61 -18.28
CA GLU A 113 14.38 -3.18 -18.34
C GLU A 113 13.12 -2.36 -17.96
N PHE A 114 12.62 -2.55 -16.73
CA PHE A 114 11.34 -1.99 -16.27
C PHE A 114 11.28 -0.45 -16.31
N PRO A 115 12.32 0.32 -15.93
CA PRO A 115 12.25 1.77 -15.97
C PRO A 115 12.10 2.34 -17.39
N GLU A 116 12.73 1.68 -18.36
CA GLU A 116 12.64 2.11 -19.77
C GLU A 116 11.29 1.73 -20.37
N ALA A 117 10.79 0.54 -20.06
CA ALA A 117 9.44 0.12 -20.45
C ALA A 117 8.38 1.10 -19.95
N ALA A 118 8.47 1.52 -18.69
CA ALA A 118 7.56 2.51 -18.11
C ALA A 118 7.63 3.85 -18.86
N LYS A 119 8.85 4.36 -19.17
CA LYS A 119 9.03 5.61 -19.93
C LYS A 119 8.42 5.53 -21.33
N VAL A 120 8.55 4.40 -21.99
CA VAL A 120 7.96 4.17 -23.31
C VAL A 120 6.45 4.23 -23.26
N LEU A 121 5.82 3.59 -22.25
CA LEU A 121 4.36 3.60 -22.05
C LEU A 121 3.83 4.98 -21.65
N ILE A 122 4.55 5.73 -20.82
CA ILE A 122 4.20 7.11 -20.45
C ILE A 122 4.07 8.02 -21.69
N GLY A 123 4.86 7.76 -22.70
CA GLY A 123 4.77 8.52 -23.96
C GLY A 123 3.51 8.26 -24.80
N ILE A 124 2.63 7.33 -24.41
CA ILE A 124 1.34 7.13 -25.07
C ILE A 124 0.43 8.32 -24.76
N PRO A 125 -0.19 8.96 -25.79
CA PRO A 125 -1.07 10.12 -25.58
C PRO A 125 -2.43 9.68 -25.02
N LEU A 126 -2.48 9.38 -23.70
CA LEU A 126 -3.69 8.90 -23.04
C LEU A 126 -4.73 10.02 -22.78
N GLU A 127 -4.31 11.28 -22.86
CA GLU A 127 -5.17 12.44 -22.59
C GLU A 127 -6.02 12.86 -23.80
N SER A 128 -5.70 12.38 -25.00
CA SER A 128 -6.31 12.82 -26.26
C SER A 128 -7.78 12.40 -26.46
N GLY A 129 -8.39 11.72 -25.54
CA GLY A 129 -9.82 11.38 -25.59
C GLY A 129 -10.24 10.35 -26.64
N SER A 130 -9.36 9.94 -27.54
CA SER A 130 -9.65 8.98 -28.63
C SER A 130 -9.77 7.54 -28.14
N ARG A 131 -9.23 7.22 -26.96
CA ARG A 131 -9.18 5.87 -26.39
C ARG A 131 -10.22 5.68 -25.31
N SER A 132 -10.71 4.45 -25.15
CA SER A 132 -11.64 4.08 -24.09
C SER A 132 -10.97 4.20 -22.71
N ASP A 133 -11.75 4.53 -21.70
CA ASP A 133 -11.24 4.66 -20.33
C ASP A 133 -10.73 3.33 -19.78
N GLU A 134 -11.27 2.21 -20.27
CA GLU A 134 -10.76 0.87 -19.95
C GLU A 134 -9.34 0.65 -20.48
N TYR A 135 -9.05 1.08 -21.70
CA TYR A 135 -7.71 1.00 -22.28
C TYR A 135 -6.72 1.87 -21.48
N LYS A 136 -7.11 3.11 -21.17
CA LYS A 136 -6.28 3.99 -20.35
C LYS A 136 -5.98 3.37 -18.99
N LEU A 137 -6.98 2.75 -18.36
CA LEU A 137 -6.81 2.05 -17.10
C LEU A 137 -5.81 0.90 -17.20
N LYS A 138 -5.90 0.06 -18.24
CA LYS A 138 -4.96 -1.05 -18.49
C LYS A 138 -3.52 -0.54 -18.63
N VAL A 139 -3.31 0.53 -19.38
CA VAL A 139 -1.97 1.14 -19.56
C VAL A 139 -1.46 1.73 -18.24
N TYR A 140 -2.29 2.46 -17.47
CA TYR A 140 -1.87 2.99 -16.17
C TYR A 140 -1.53 1.89 -15.17
N ILE A 141 -2.32 0.82 -15.09
CA ILE A 141 -2.02 -0.34 -14.23
C ILE A 141 -0.66 -0.95 -14.62
N ARG A 142 -0.40 -1.08 -15.93
CA ARG A 142 0.87 -1.61 -16.42
C ARG A 142 2.05 -0.73 -16.03
N ILE A 143 1.94 0.59 -16.19
CA ILE A 143 2.95 1.56 -15.77
C ILE A 143 3.20 1.45 -14.25
N VAL A 144 2.14 1.40 -13.44
CA VAL A 144 2.26 1.24 -11.98
C VAL A 144 2.99 -0.04 -11.62
N ARG A 145 2.66 -1.16 -12.28
CA ARG A 145 3.33 -2.44 -12.05
C ARG A 145 4.84 -2.35 -12.32
N LEU A 146 5.23 -1.74 -13.44
CA LEU A 146 6.64 -1.58 -13.83
C LEU A 146 7.43 -0.74 -12.81
N PHE A 147 6.85 0.36 -12.33
CA PHE A 147 7.50 1.16 -11.28
C PHE A 147 7.58 0.43 -9.94
N LEU A 148 6.61 -0.42 -9.62
CA LEU A 148 6.65 -1.22 -8.39
C LEU A 148 7.70 -2.36 -8.47
N GLU A 149 8.01 -2.88 -9.66
CA GLU A 149 9.13 -3.83 -9.83
C GLU A 149 10.50 -3.14 -9.61
N GLU A 150 10.61 -1.86 -9.94
CA GLU A 150 11.82 -1.03 -9.69
C GLU A 150 11.86 -0.43 -8.28
N GLU A 151 10.86 -0.72 -7.44
CA GLU A 151 10.71 -0.13 -6.09
C GLU A 151 10.52 1.41 -6.07
N ASP A 152 10.23 2.06 -7.21
CA ASP A 152 9.90 3.49 -7.28
C ASP A 152 8.41 3.72 -6.94
N SER A 153 8.12 3.74 -5.66
CA SER A 153 6.77 3.99 -5.15
C SER A 153 6.26 5.40 -5.45
N THR A 154 7.13 6.38 -5.62
CA THR A 154 6.77 7.80 -5.83
C THR A 154 6.18 8.00 -7.23
N SER A 155 6.86 7.50 -8.25
CA SER A 155 6.35 7.53 -9.62
C SER A 155 5.11 6.65 -9.77
N ALA A 156 5.11 5.48 -9.16
CA ALA A 156 3.96 4.58 -9.14
C ALA A 156 2.70 5.24 -8.56
N ASP A 157 2.80 5.99 -7.45
CA ASP A 157 1.67 6.69 -6.81
C ASP A 157 1.01 7.70 -7.76
N THR A 158 1.79 8.44 -8.54
CA THR A 158 1.28 9.41 -9.49
C THR A 158 0.35 8.76 -10.54
N TYR A 159 0.77 7.61 -11.11
CA TYR A 159 -0.02 6.91 -12.11
C TYR A 159 -1.13 6.07 -11.48
N PHE A 160 -0.93 5.57 -10.27
CA PHE A 160 -1.98 4.89 -9.51
C PHE A 160 -3.14 5.83 -9.19
N ASN A 161 -2.87 7.08 -8.81
CA ASN A 161 -3.91 8.08 -8.58
C ASN A 161 -4.72 8.36 -9.85
N ARG A 162 -4.08 8.41 -11.03
CA ARG A 162 -4.77 8.52 -12.33
C ARG A 162 -5.60 7.26 -12.63
N ALA A 163 -5.06 6.07 -12.39
CA ALA A 163 -5.77 4.80 -12.55
C ALA A 163 -7.00 4.71 -11.64
N SER A 164 -6.91 5.20 -10.40
CA SER A 164 -8.01 5.14 -9.42
C SER A 164 -9.23 5.95 -9.85
N LEU A 165 -9.04 7.06 -10.59
CA LEU A 165 -10.14 7.86 -11.16
C LEU A 165 -10.93 7.07 -12.22
N LEU A 166 -10.25 6.15 -12.92
CA LEU A 166 -10.83 5.33 -13.98
C LEU A 166 -11.20 3.91 -13.51
N ALA A 167 -11.01 3.59 -12.24
CA ALA A 167 -11.24 2.24 -11.69
C ALA A 167 -12.68 1.73 -11.93
N HIS A 168 -13.67 2.64 -12.00
CA HIS A 168 -15.06 2.30 -12.28
C HIS A 168 -15.30 1.82 -13.72
N SER A 169 -14.39 2.09 -14.65
CA SER A 169 -14.51 1.66 -16.05
C SER A 169 -14.03 0.22 -16.29
N ALA A 170 -13.42 -0.42 -15.27
CA ALA A 170 -12.96 -1.80 -15.36
C ALA A 170 -14.15 -2.77 -15.49
N GLN A 171 -14.40 -3.29 -16.68
CA GLN A 171 -15.44 -4.30 -16.92
C GLN A 171 -14.88 -5.72 -16.78
N ASP A 172 -13.63 -5.92 -17.17
CA ASP A 172 -12.94 -7.20 -17.09
C ASP A 172 -12.54 -7.52 -15.65
N LEU A 173 -12.84 -8.75 -15.19
CA LEU A 173 -12.42 -9.24 -13.88
C LEU A 173 -10.89 -9.21 -13.71
N GLU A 174 -10.16 -9.54 -14.77
CA GLU A 174 -8.70 -9.52 -14.76
C GLU A 174 -8.15 -8.12 -14.48
N THR A 175 -8.66 -7.10 -15.18
CA THR A 175 -8.27 -5.70 -14.97
C THR A 175 -8.61 -5.23 -13.55
N GLN A 176 -9.76 -5.64 -13.01
CA GLN A 176 -10.14 -5.34 -11.62
C GLN A 176 -9.19 -5.98 -10.61
N LEU A 177 -8.79 -7.24 -10.84
CA LEU A 177 -7.86 -7.95 -9.97
C LEU A 177 -6.45 -7.35 -10.03
N GLN A 178 -5.96 -7.03 -11.23
CA GLN A 178 -4.68 -6.36 -11.40
C GLN A 178 -4.66 -4.99 -10.70
N PHE A 179 -5.74 -4.21 -10.81
CA PHE A 179 -5.88 -2.95 -10.10
C PHE A 179 -5.85 -3.13 -8.58
N LYS A 180 -6.61 -4.10 -8.03
CA LYS A 180 -6.61 -4.40 -6.59
C LYS A 180 -5.24 -4.87 -6.10
N LEU A 181 -4.53 -5.67 -6.90
CA LEU A 181 -3.19 -6.12 -6.57
C LEU A 181 -2.20 -4.94 -6.55
N CYS A 182 -2.25 -4.06 -7.55
CA CYS A 182 -1.44 -2.84 -7.54
C CYS A 182 -1.77 -1.96 -6.33
N GLN A 183 -3.05 -1.84 -5.96
CA GLN A 183 -3.48 -1.10 -4.76
C GLN A 183 -2.88 -1.70 -3.48
N ALA A 184 -2.93 -3.02 -3.33
CA ALA A 184 -2.35 -3.70 -2.17
C ALA A 184 -0.83 -3.50 -2.09
N ARG A 185 -0.12 -3.64 -3.21
CA ARG A 185 1.33 -3.40 -3.30
C ARG A 185 1.68 -1.93 -3.01
N MET A 186 0.92 -0.97 -3.54
CA MET A 186 1.10 0.46 -3.24
C MET A 186 0.98 0.77 -1.74
N PHE A 187 0.00 0.17 -1.07
CA PHE A 187 -0.14 0.32 0.38
C PHE A 187 1.02 -0.32 1.14
N ASP A 188 1.53 -1.45 0.68
CA ASP A 188 2.70 -2.12 1.28
C ASP A 188 3.96 -1.23 1.15
N PHE A 189 4.29 -0.74 -0.04
CA PHE A 189 5.42 0.17 -0.27
C PHE A 189 5.28 1.50 0.50
N SER A 190 4.06 2.04 0.63
CA SER A 190 3.79 3.26 1.41
C SER A 190 3.72 3.01 2.92
N ARG A 191 4.00 1.78 3.38
CA ARG A 191 3.98 1.34 4.78
C ARG A 191 2.60 1.43 5.46
N ARG A 192 1.54 1.45 4.66
CA ARG A 192 0.15 1.36 5.14
C ARG A 192 -0.26 -0.10 5.29
N PHE A 193 0.49 -0.84 6.10
CA PHE A 193 0.41 -2.30 6.19
C PHE A 193 -0.97 -2.83 6.58
N ALA A 194 -1.72 -2.14 7.43
CA ALA A 194 -3.07 -2.56 7.80
C ALA A 194 -4.03 -2.56 6.60
N GLU A 195 -3.94 -1.56 5.76
CA GLU A 195 -4.75 -1.45 4.55
C GLU A 195 -4.28 -2.45 3.49
N ALA A 196 -2.96 -2.60 3.32
CA ALA A 196 -2.38 -3.62 2.45
C ALA A 196 -2.86 -5.03 2.83
N ALA A 197 -2.80 -5.38 4.11
CA ALA A 197 -3.27 -6.68 4.62
C ALA A 197 -4.75 -6.93 4.30
N SER A 198 -5.60 -5.92 4.47
CA SER A 198 -7.03 -6.03 4.16
C SER A 198 -7.26 -6.27 2.66
N LYS A 199 -6.50 -5.60 1.79
CA LYS A 199 -6.61 -5.76 0.33
C LYS A 199 -6.06 -7.10 -0.16
N TYR A 200 -4.93 -7.55 0.34
CA TYR A 200 -4.41 -8.88 0.02
C TYR A 200 -5.36 -9.99 0.50
N HIS A 201 -5.97 -9.84 1.68
CA HIS A 201 -6.97 -10.78 2.18
C HIS A 201 -8.22 -10.81 1.30
N GLU A 202 -8.71 -9.64 0.84
CA GLU A 202 -9.83 -9.54 -0.12
C GLU A 202 -9.50 -10.28 -1.43
N ILE A 203 -8.28 -10.11 -1.97
CA ILE A 203 -7.83 -10.79 -3.19
C ILE A 203 -7.79 -12.30 -2.99
N SER A 204 -7.36 -12.79 -1.83
CA SER A 204 -7.26 -14.23 -1.55
C SER A 204 -8.59 -14.98 -1.60
N TYR A 205 -9.73 -14.29 -1.51
CA TYR A 205 -11.06 -14.88 -1.62
C TYR A 205 -11.59 -14.98 -3.04
N VAL A 206 -10.91 -14.39 -4.02
CA VAL A 206 -11.41 -14.38 -5.40
C VAL A 206 -11.26 -15.77 -6.03
N PRO A 207 -12.35 -16.44 -6.42
CA PRO A 207 -12.31 -17.81 -6.91
C PRO A 207 -11.72 -17.95 -8.32
N ALA A 208 -11.58 -16.83 -9.05
CA ALA A 208 -10.98 -16.83 -10.39
C ALA A 208 -9.44 -17.00 -10.38
N LEU A 209 -8.79 -16.80 -9.22
CA LEU A 209 -7.36 -16.99 -9.05
C LEU A 209 -7.05 -18.47 -8.78
N ALA A 210 -5.88 -18.93 -9.24
CA ALA A 210 -5.34 -20.23 -8.89
C ALA A 210 -5.18 -20.36 -7.36
N GLU A 211 -5.25 -21.59 -6.84
CA GLU A 211 -5.16 -21.82 -5.39
C GLU A 211 -3.81 -21.34 -4.83
N GLU A 212 -2.74 -21.56 -5.58
CA GLU A 212 -1.39 -21.10 -5.21
C GLU A 212 -1.32 -19.57 -5.10
N GLU A 213 -1.89 -18.83 -6.06
CA GLU A 213 -1.92 -17.37 -6.04
C GLU A 213 -2.77 -16.84 -4.88
N ARG A 214 -3.88 -17.51 -4.56
CA ARG A 214 -4.71 -17.17 -3.39
C ARG A 214 -3.94 -17.37 -2.08
N LEU A 215 -3.16 -18.45 -1.96
CA LEU A 215 -2.31 -18.70 -0.80
C LEU A 215 -1.14 -17.71 -0.72
N GLN A 216 -0.56 -17.30 -1.85
CA GLN A 216 0.45 -16.24 -1.88
C GLN A 216 -0.13 -14.90 -1.42
N ALA A 217 -1.31 -14.53 -1.91
CA ALA A 217 -2.00 -13.31 -1.45
C ALA A 217 -2.33 -13.37 0.05
N LEU A 218 -2.76 -14.53 0.55
CA LEU A 218 -3.02 -14.73 1.98
C LEU A 218 -1.72 -14.64 2.80
N SER A 219 -0.62 -15.19 2.31
CA SER A 219 0.69 -15.08 2.94
C SER A 219 1.16 -13.61 3.01
N ALA A 220 1.00 -12.85 1.92
CA ALA A 220 1.30 -11.41 1.89
C ALA A 220 0.39 -10.63 2.87
N ALA A 221 -0.89 -11.00 2.98
CA ALA A 221 -1.81 -10.40 3.95
C ALA A 221 -1.33 -10.63 5.40
N ILE A 222 -0.86 -11.82 5.72
CA ILE A 222 -0.32 -12.15 7.05
C ILE A 222 0.94 -11.32 7.33
N ILE A 223 1.88 -11.25 6.37
CA ILE A 223 3.10 -10.46 6.52
C ILE A 223 2.75 -8.99 6.80
N CYS A 224 1.90 -8.39 6.00
CA CYS A 224 1.47 -7.00 6.20
C CYS A 224 0.75 -6.82 7.55
N ALA A 225 -0.10 -7.76 7.97
CA ALA A 225 -0.79 -7.69 9.27
C ALA A 225 0.19 -7.74 10.45
N VAL A 226 1.26 -8.53 10.34
CA VAL A 226 2.33 -8.63 11.33
C VAL A 226 3.14 -7.33 11.41
N LEU A 227 3.46 -6.71 10.28
CA LEU A 227 4.20 -5.44 10.20
C LEU A 227 3.35 -4.22 10.58
N ALA A 228 2.02 -4.34 10.58
CA ALA A 228 1.13 -3.24 10.94
C ALA A 228 1.37 -2.76 12.38
N PRO A 229 1.24 -1.45 12.65
CA PRO A 229 1.38 -0.91 14.00
C PRO A 229 0.34 -1.52 14.94
N ALA A 230 0.74 -1.76 16.18
CA ALA A 230 -0.12 -2.31 17.20
C ALA A 230 -1.36 -1.40 17.44
N GLY A 231 -2.56 -1.98 17.43
CA GLY A 231 -3.80 -1.23 17.59
C GLY A 231 -5.05 -2.04 17.24
N PRO A 232 -6.25 -1.47 17.43
CA PRO A 232 -7.52 -2.18 17.24
C PRO A 232 -7.71 -2.64 15.78
N THR A 233 -7.26 -1.86 14.81
CA THR A 233 -7.32 -2.23 13.39
C THR A 233 -6.52 -3.49 13.11
N ARG A 234 -5.27 -3.55 13.60
CA ARG A 234 -4.42 -4.75 13.49
C ARG A 234 -5.08 -5.97 14.15
N SER A 235 -5.64 -5.81 15.36
CA SER A 235 -6.29 -6.92 16.08
C SER A 235 -7.47 -7.49 15.30
N ARG A 236 -8.27 -6.64 14.64
CA ARG A 236 -9.38 -7.09 13.75
C ARG A 236 -8.86 -7.88 12.57
N ILE A 237 -7.81 -7.39 11.91
CA ILE A 237 -7.21 -8.07 10.73
C ILE A 237 -6.62 -9.41 11.16
N LEU A 238 -5.84 -9.45 12.25
CA LEU A 238 -5.28 -10.69 12.78
C LEU A 238 -6.36 -11.71 13.14
N SER A 239 -7.47 -11.28 13.75
CA SER A 239 -8.60 -12.16 14.06
C SER A 239 -9.27 -12.73 12.80
N SER A 240 -9.41 -11.92 11.75
CA SER A 240 -9.96 -12.34 10.46
C SER A 240 -9.06 -13.37 9.78
N LEU A 241 -7.75 -13.11 9.75
CA LEU A 241 -6.75 -14.02 9.16
C LEU A 241 -6.60 -15.32 9.96
N TYR A 242 -6.66 -15.26 11.30
CA TYR A 242 -6.57 -16.44 12.15
C TYR A 242 -7.76 -17.38 12.02
N ARG A 243 -8.97 -16.83 11.74
CA ARG A 243 -10.19 -17.63 11.50
C ARG A 243 -10.23 -18.26 10.10
N ASP A 244 -9.39 -17.81 9.18
CA ASP A 244 -9.30 -18.42 7.86
C ASP A 244 -8.51 -19.74 7.94
N GLU A 245 -9.19 -20.88 7.70
CA GLU A 245 -8.57 -22.22 7.76
C GLU A 245 -7.37 -22.36 6.83
N ARG A 246 -7.36 -21.63 5.71
CA ARG A 246 -6.27 -21.63 4.73
C ARG A 246 -4.97 -21.05 5.30
N SER A 247 -5.06 -20.20 6.33
CA SER A 247 -3.89 -19.61 6.98
C SER A 247 -2.97 -20.63 7.60
N SER A 248 -3.50 -21.81 8.00
CA SER A 248 -2.71 -22.92 8.53
C SER A 248 -1.75 -23.53 7.50
N GLN A 249 -2.05 -23.38 6.21
CA GLN A 249 -1.21 -23.88 5.11
C GLN A 249 -0.07 -22.91 4.75
N THR A 250 -0.12 -21.69 5.29
CA THR A 250 0.92 -20.67 5.04
C THR A 250 2.12 -20.87 5.97
N PRO A 251 3.35 -20.54 5.51
CA PRO A 251 4.55 -20.66 6.33
C PRO A 251 4.53 -19.73 7.57
N HIS A 252 3.66 -18.70 7.57
CA HIS A 252 3.57 -17.68 8.61
C HIS A 252 2.48 -17.95 9.66
N SER A 253 1.84 -19.14 9.63
CA SER A 253 0.76 -19.51 10.56
C SER A 253 1.17 -19.47 12.03
N THR A 254 2.41 -19.86 12.34
CA THR A 254 2.93 -19.86 13.72
C THR A 254 3.07 -18.47 14.29
N ILE A 255 3.58 -17.50 13.51
CA ILE A 255 3.72 -16.11 13.97
C ILE A 255 2.35 -15.43 14.05
N LEU A 256 1.45 -15.72 13.10
CA LEU A 256 0.07 -15.25 13.12
C LEU A 256 -0.65 -15.68 14.39
N SER A 257 -0.56 -16.96 14.77
CA SER A 257 -1.19 -17.48 15.97
C SER A 257 -0.66 -16.84 17.24
N LYS A 258 0.66 -16.64 17.35
CA LYS A 258 1.28 -15.95 18.49
C LYS A 258 0.85 -14.50 18.61
N MET A 259 0.82 -13.79 17.45
CA MET A 259 0.40 -12.39 17.43
C MET A 259 -1.08 -12.22 17.74
N PHE A 260 -1.94 -13.16 17.32
CA PHE A 260 -3.36 -13.14 17.64
C PHE A 260 -3.65 -13.48 19.12
N LEU A 261 -2.89 -14.43 19.68
CA LEU A 261 -3.05 -14.85 21.08
C LEU A 261 -2.29 -13.95 22.07
N ASP A 262 -1.75 -12.82 21.62
CA ASP A 262 -0.93 -11.91 22.42
C ASP A 262 0.25 -12.61 23.13
N GLN A 263 0.83 -13.63 22.49
CA GLN A 263 1.99 -14.34 23.00
C GLN A 263 3.29 -13.64 22.58
N MET A 264 4.30 -13.71 23.43
CA MET A 264 5.60 -13.11 23.11
C MET A 264 6.29 -13.81 21.95
N VAL A 265 6.79 -13.02 20.99
CA VAL A 265 7.58 -13.49 19.86
C VAL A 265 9.06 -13.43 20.23
N ARG A 266 9.75 -14.57 20.12
CA ARG A 266 11.17 -14.69 20.48
C ARG A 266 12.08 -14.18 19.36
N PRO A 267 13.29 -13.68 19.68
CA PRO A 267 14.23 -13.15 18.67
C PRO A 267 14.57 -14.16 17.56
N ALA A 268 14.67 -15.47 17.87
CA ALA A 268 14.91 -16.50 16.88
C ALA A 268 13.76 -16.63 15.84
N GLU A 269 12.52 -16.42 16.27
CA GLU A 269 11.34 -16.46 15.40
C GLU A 269 11.26 -15.20 14.55
N VAL A 270 11.65 -14.04 15.12
CA VAL A 270 11.76 -12.79 14.37
C VAL A 270 12.79 -12.89 13.27
N SER A 271 13.96 -13.47 13.55
CA SER A 271 15.01 -13.66 12.54
C SER A 271 14.60 -14.64 11.43
N ALA A 272 13.89 -15.73 11.77
CA ALA A 272 13.33 -16.65 10.79
C ALA A 272 12.28 -15.98 9.89
N PHE A 273 11.44 -15.15 10.49
CA PHE A 273 10.43 -14.38 9.74
C PHE A 273 11.08 -13.30 8.86
N ALA A 274 12.12 -12.61 9.35
CA ALA A 274 12.85 -11.61 8.58
C ALA A 274 13.44 -12.17 7.27
N ALA A 275 13.87 -13.43 7.27
CA ALA A 275 14.39 -14.08 6.07
C ALA A 275 13.34 -14.27 4.94
N SER A 276 12.06 -14.18 5.27
CA SER A 276 10.94 -14.31 4.30
C SER A 276 10.39 -12.98 3.81
N LEU A 277 10.90 -11.84 4.34
CA LEU A 277 10.42 -10.50 4.00
C LEU A 277 11.12 -9.91 2.78
N GLN A 278 10.42 -9.04 2.08
CA GLN A 278 10.97 -8.27 0.98
C GLN A 278 11.86 -7.13 1.49
N PRO A 279 12.84 -6.63 0.69
CA PRO A 279 13.77 -5.59 1.11
C PRO A 279 13.08 -4.31 1.60
N HIS A 280 12.01 -3.86 0.95
CA HIS A 280 11.25 -2.66 1.34
C HIS A 280 10.55 -2.81 2.71
N GLN A 281 10.18 -4.03 3.11
CA GLN A 281 9.56 -4.34 4.40
C GLN A 281 10.59 -4.37 5.56
N LEU A 282 11.86 -4.63 5.23
CA LEU A 282 13.00 -4.58 6.15
C LEU A 282 13.66 -3.19 6.22
N ALA A 283 13.11 -2.20 5.52
CA ALA A 283 13.69 -0.88 5.43
C ALA A 283 13.93 -0.24 6.82
N GLN A 284 15.05 0.46 6.95
CA GLN A 284 15.41 1.16 8.17
C GLN A 284 14.43 2.29 8.46
N LEU A 285 14.18 2.54 9.73
CA LEU A 285 13.37 3.66 10.18
C LEU A 285 14.17 4.95 10.06
N PRO A 286 13.54 6.06 9.61
CA PRO A 286 14.22 7.35 9.61
C PRO A 286 14.60 7.74 11.05
N PRO A 287 15.75 8.41 11.26
CA PRO A 287 16.27 8.74 12.59
C PRO A 287 15.32 9.61 13.43
N SER A 288 14.34 10.29 12.83
CA SER A 288 13.29 11.04 13.55
C SER A 288 12.22 10.15 14.19
N GLN A 289 12.10 8.89 13.76
CA GLN A 289 11.21 7.89 14.36
C GLN A 289 11.96 6.87 15.23
N ALA A 290 13.27 6.76 15.07
CA ALA A 290 14.13 6.18 16.07
C ALA A 290 14.13 7.15 17.25
N VAL A 291 13.66 6.69 18.41
CA VAL A 291 13.61 7.51 19.62
C VAL A 291 15.02 8.06 19.88
N VAL A 292 15.23 9.33 19.55
CA VAL A 292 16.50 10.03 19.82
C VAL A 292 16.59 10.22 21.32
N ILE A 293 17.16 9.25 21.98
CA ILE A 293 17.52 9.38 23.39
C ILE A 293 18.88 10.12 23.42
N SER A 294 18.86 11.31 24.01
CA SER A 294 20.03 12.12 24.25
C SER A 294 21.17 11.24 24.80
N SER A 295 22.29 11.31 24.12
CA SER A 295 23.54 10.59 24.39
C SER A 295 24.14 11.02 25.74
N SER A 296 23.64 10.45 26.83
CA SER A 296 24.42 10.38 28.07
C SER A 296 25.09 9.00 28.13
N ALA A 297 26.39 9.01 27.94
CA ALA A 297 27.23 7.84 27.90
C ALA A 297 27.27 7.15 29.28
N SER A 298 26.39 6.20 29.49
CA SER A 298 26.53 5.16 30.48
C SER A 298 26.55 3.82 29.75
N ALA A 299 27.41 2.91 30.24
CA ALA A 299 27.66 1.58 29.66
C ALA A 299 26.44 0.64 29.88
N GLU A 300 25.28 0.99 29.34
CA GLU A 300 24.09 0.16 29.39
C GLU A 300 24.09 -0.85 28.24
N THR A 301 23.89 -2.11 28.57
CA THR A 301 23.80 -3.21 27.62
C THR A 301 22.41 -3.20 26.97
N GLY A 302 22.31 -3.11 25.64
CA GLY A 302 21.04 -3.19 24.89
C GLY A 302 21.00 -2.26 23.67
N LYS A 303 20.04 -2.52 22.78
CA LYS A 303 19.78 -1.68 21.60
C LYS A 303 19.19 -0.32 22.01
N GLN A 304 19.51 0.73 21.26
CA GLN A 304 18.99 2.09 21.51
C GLN A 304 17.51 2.27 21.10
N GLY A 305 16.97 1.36 20.30
CA GLY A 305 15.60 1.40 19.79
C GLY A 305 15.41 0.46 18.60
N PRO A 306 14.21 0.45 18.01
CA PRO A 306 13.95 -0.33 16.81
C PRO A 306 14.74 0.26 15.62
N GLU A 307 15.48 -0.60 14.92
CA GLU A 307 16.27 -0.21 13.74
C GLU A 307 15.46 -0.36 12.46
N THR A 308 14.62 -1.38 12.40
CA THR A 308 13.78 -1.70 11.24
C THR A 308 12.29 -1.57 11.57
N VAL A 309 11.48 -1.54 10.51
CA VAL A 309 10.01 -1.57 10.65
C VAL A 309 9.56 -2.85 11.36
N LEU A 310 10.21 -3.98 11.03
CA LEU A 310 9.94 -5.26 11.67
C LEU A 310 10.27 -5.22 13.17
N ASP A 311 11.45 -4.71 13.54
CA ASP A 311 11.84 -4.60 14.96
C ASP A 311 10.81 -3.79 15.74
N ARG A 312 10.36 -2.67 15.18
CA ARG A 312 9.34 -1.84 15.81
C ARG A 312 8.03 -2.62 16.01
N ALA A 313 7.54 -3.30 14.97
CA ALA A 313 6.28 -4.04 15.05
C ALA A 313 6.33 -5.18 16.10
N MET A 314 7.48 -5.89 16.18
CA MET A 314 7.68 -6.98 17.15
C MET A 314 7.84 -6.45 18.58
N MET A 315 8.59 -5.38 18.76
CA MET A 315 8.76 -4.76 20.08
C MET A 315 7.44 -4.19 20.59
N GLU A 316 6.68 -3.46 19.76
CA GLU A 316 5.35 -2.97 20.11
C GLU A 316 4.39 -4.12 20.48
N HIS A 317 4.46 -5.24 19.74
CA HIS A 317 3.68 -6.43 20.07
C HIS A 317 4.10 -7.04 21.41
N ASN A 318 5.40 -7.20 21.65
CA ASN A 318 5.89 -7.77 22.89
C ASN A 318 5.57 -6.89 24.12
N VAL A 319 5.52 -5.55 23.96
CA VAL A 319 5.02 -4.65 25.03
C VAL A 319 3.54 -4.91 25.31
N LEU A 320 2.70 -5.09 24.27
CA LEU A 320 1.30 -5.47 24.45
C LEU A 320 1.15 -6.85 25.10
N ALA A 321 1.94 -7.83 24.67
CA ALA A 321 1.96 -9.17 25.28
C ALA A 321 2.36 -9.09 26.77
N ALA A 322 3.37 -8.26 27.10
CA ALA A 322 3.76 -8.02 28.49
C ALA A 322 2.62 -7.42 29.33
N SER A 323 1.84 -6.49 28.77
CA SER A 323 0.70 -5.88 29.48
C SER A 323 -0.43 -6.87 29.81
N ARG A 324 -0.48 -8.04 29.13
CA ARG A 324 -1.44 -9.11 29.45
C ARG A 324 -0.98 -10.01 30.58
N VAL A 325 0.34 -10.05 30.82
CA VAL A 325 0.95 -10.96 31.83
C VAL A 325 1.27 -10.22 33.12
N TYR A 326 1.72 -8.98 33.03
CA TYR A 326 2.19 -8.18 34.14
C TYR A 326 1.22 -7.05 34.46
N ASN A 327 0.92 -6.83 35.75
CA ASN A 327 0.20 -5.65 36.21
C ASN A 327 1.14 -4.43 36.28
N ASN A 328 2.39 -4.64 36.64
CA ASN A 328 3.45 -3.64 36.61
C ASN A 328 4.78 -4.27 36.24
N ILE A 329 5.66 -3.50 35.63
CA ILE A 329 7.00 -3.93 35.23
C ILE A 329 7.96 -2.75 35.36
N THR A 330 9.20 -3.01 35.79
CA THR A 330 10.26 -1.98 35.80
C THR A 330 10.76 -1.69 34.38
N PHE A 331 11.31 -0.49 34.14
CA PHE A 331 11.93 -0.16 32.87
C PHE A 331 13.08 -1.11 32.55
N ASP A 332 13.86 -1.52 33.55
CA ASP A 332 14.93 -2.51 33.39
C ASP A 332 14.38 -3.88 32.98
N GLY A 333 13.30 -4.34 33.65
CA GLY A 333 12.65 -5.61 33.32
C GLY A 333 12.08 -5.63 31.91
N LEU A 334 11.40 -4.54 31.51
CA LEU A 334 10.89 -4.41 30.15
C LEU A 334 12.03 -4.33 29.12
N GLY A 335 13.11 -3.60 29.46
CA GLY A 335 14.30 -3.49 28.61
C GLY A 335 14.95 -4.85 28.35
N LEU A 336 15.15 -5.66 29.41
CA LEU A 336 15.67 -7.04 29.29
C LEU A 336 14.77 -7.92 28.40
N LEU A 337 13.46 -7.79 28.57
CA LEU A 337 12.46 -8.58 27.85
C LEU A 337 12.44 -8.24 26.34
N LEU A 338 12.67 -6.96 25.99
CA LEU A 338 12.69 -6.48 24.61
C LEU A 338 14.09 -6.47 23.99
N GLY A 339 15.16 -6.67 24.78
CA GLY A 339 16.53 -6.50 24.34
C GLY A 339 16.92 -5.02 24.14
N LEU A 340 16.22 -4.09 24.80
CA LEU A 340 16.41 -2.65 24.76
C LEU A 340 17.10 -2.13 26.01
N ARG A 341 17.68 -0.94 25.91
CA ARG A 341 18.06 -0.17 27.12
C ARG A 341 16.82 0.30 27.86
N PRO A 342 16.86 0.44 29.19
CA PRO A 342 15.72 0.88 29.99
C PRO A 342 15.09 2.19 29.53
N SER A 343 15.91 3.16 29.19
CA SER A 343 15.49 4.45 28.64
C SER A 343 14.78 4.34 27.29
N ALA A 344 15.18 3.38 26.44
CA ALA A 344 14.55 3.10 25.17
C ALA A 344 13.19 2.38 25.36
N ALA A 345 13.11 1.46 26.31
CA ALA A 345 11.87 0.77 26.67
C ALA A 345 10.82 1.75 27.24
N GLU A 346 11.25 2.70 28.12
CA GLU A 346 10.40 3.79 28.60
C GLU A 346 9.85 4.64 27.45
N ALA A 347 10.75 5.09 26.57
CA ALA A 347 10.36 5.96 25.43
C ALA A 347 9.40 5.26 24.47
N MET A 348 9.57 3.96 24.24
CA MET A 348 8.65 3.16 23.43
C MET A 348 7.28 3.06 24.09
N ALA A 349 7.23 2.71 25.39
CA ALA A 349 5.99 2.64 26.16
C ALA A 349 5.27 4.00 26.18
N ARG A 350 6.01 5.10 26.39
CA ARG A 350 5.49 6.48 26.34
C ARG A 350 4.84 6.78 24.99
N THR A 351 5.51 6.44 23.89
CA THR A 351 4.99 6.64 22.54
C THR A 351 3.71 5.85 22.30
N MET A 352 3.64 4.59 22.73
CA MET A 352 2.44 3.77 22.60
C MET A 352 1.27 4.30 23.45
N ILE A 353 1.54 4.82 24.64
CA ILE A 353 0.54 5.45 25.51
C ILE A 353 0.01 6.74 24.87
N GLN A 354 0.90 7.61 24.36
CA GLN A 354 0.53 8.85 23.67
C GLN A 354 -0.35 8.60 22.44
N GLN A 355 -0.06 7.52 21.72
CA GLN A 355 -0.84 7.09 20.55
C GLN A 355 -2.10 6.28 20.90
N LYS A 356 -2.44 6.16 22.19
CA LYS A 356 -3.59 5.38 22.71
C LYS A 356 -3.57 3.89 22.34
N ARG A 357 -2.38 3.35 22.03
CA ARG A 357 -2.20 1.94 21.69
C ARG A 357 -1.90 1.06 22.89
N LEU A 358 -1.49 1.65 24.01
CA LEU A 358 -1.23 1.00 25.29
C LEU A 358 -1.91 1.79 26.41
N ARG A 359 -2.65 1.11 27.28
CA ARG A 359 -3.23 1.69 28.48
C ARG A 359 -2.31 1.39 29.67
N ALA A 360 -1.55 2.37 30.05
CA ALA A 360 -0.60 2.27 31.15
C ALA A 360 -0.25 3.66 31.69
N THR A 361 0.20 3.72 32.92
CA THR A 361 0.80 4.90 33.55
C THR A 361 2.30 4.67 33.74
N LEU A 362 3.08 5.73 33.60
CA LEU A 362 4.53 5.70 33.77
C LEU A 362 4.90 6.43 35.03
N ASP A 363 5.57 5.74 35.97
CA ASP A 363 6.22 6.36 37.11
C ASP A 363 7.72 6.41 36.84
N GLN A 364 8.22 7.64 36.63
CA GLN A 364 9.64 7.86 36.37
C GLN A 364 10.52 7.82 37.60
N ILE A 365 9.91 8.10 38.78
CA ILE A 365 10.64 8.14 40.07
C ILE A 365 11.00 6.71 40.48
N ASP A 366 9.99 5.82 40.43
CA ASP A 366 10.18 4.42 40.79
C ASP A 366 10.65 3.55 39.61
N GLY A 367 10.73 4.12 38.41
CA GLY A 367 11.14 3.41 37.17
C GLY A 367 10.16 2.30 36.76
N LEU A 368 8.86 2.51 36.98
CA LEU A 368 7.79 1.52 36.81
C LEU A 368 6.81 1.89 35.71
N ILE A 369 6.33 0.88 35.02
CA ILE A 369 5.15 0.95 34.14
C ILE A 369 4.04 0.18 34.84
N VAL A 370 2.90 0.82 35.09
CA VAL A 370 1.70 0.21 35.62
C VAL A 370 0.68 0.08 34.51
N PHE A 371 0.31 -1.15 34.17
CA PHE A 371 -0.67 -1.43 33.15
C PHE A 371 -2.08 -1.32 33.73
N GLU A 372 -2.97 -0.59 33.04
CA GLU A 372 -4.37 -0.49 33.40
C GLU A 372 -5.11 -1.76 32.93
N VAL A 373 -5.60 -2.55 33.83
CA VAL A 373 -6.44 -3.71 33.54
C VAL A 373 -7.87 -3.20 33.29
N ASP A 374 -8.40 -3.41 32.10
CA ASP A 374 -9.81 -3.14 31.83
C ASP A 374 -10.67 -4.09 32.66
N ALA A 375 -11.41 -3.54 33.64
CA ALA A 375 -12.34 -4.30 34.47
C ALA A 375 -13.46 -5.01 33.65
N ARG A 376 -13.52 -4.77 32.35
CA ARG A 376 -14.43 -5.41 31.38
C ARG A 376 -13.84 -6.63 30.68
N GLU A 377 -12.53 -6.87 30.76
CA GLU A 377 -11.84 -7.97 30.05
C GLU A 377 -11.65 -9.23 30.93
N GLY A 378 -12.10 -9.24 32.18
CA GLY A 378 -12.21 -10.48 32.98
C GLY A 378 -13.11 -11.55 32.30
N ASP A 379 -13.94 -11.12 31.35
CA ASP A 379 -14.76 -11.97 30.47
C ASP A 379 -14.24 -12.06 29.00
N GLY A 380 -13.11 -11.42 28.71
CA GLY A 380 -12.71 -11.11 27.30
C GLY A 380 -12.19 -12.29 26.48
N ILE A 381 -11.76 -13.39 27.07
CA ILE A 381 -11.43 -14.61 26.34
C ILE A 381 -12.71 -15.30 25.85
N VAL A 382 -13.81 -15.15 26.59
CA VAL A 382 -15.11 -15.70 26.22
C VAL A 382 -15.87 -14.77 25.30
N SER A 383 -15.70 -13.43 25.42
CA SER A 383 -16.48 -12.45 24.61
C SER A 383 -16.02 -12.35 23.15
N ASN A 384 -14.73 -12.57 22.85
CA ASN A 384 -14.27 -12.62 21.45
C ASN A 384 -14.78 -13.86 20.69
N VAL A 385 -15.07 -14.94 21.40
CA VAL A 385 -15.66 -16.16 20.82
C VAL A 385 -17.19 -16.03 20.71
N VAL A 386 -17.85 -15.35 21.65
CA VAL A 386 -19.31 -15.20 21.68
C VAL A 386 -19.82 -14.06 20.79
N ALA A 387 -19.06 -12.96 20.65
CA ALA A 387 -19.42 -11.86 19.73
C ALA A 387 -19.39 -12.28 18.25
N ALA A 388 -18.74 -13.41 17.93
CA ALA A 388 -18.71 -13.98 16.58
C ALA A 388 -19.99 -14.79 16.23
N GLN A 389 -20.82 -15.12 17.19
CA GLN A 389 -22.05 -15.91 16.96
C GLN A 389 -23.33 -15.09 17.00
N ALA A 390 -23.30 -13.86 17.50
CA ALA A 390 -24.45 -12.96 17.48
C ALA A 390 -24.28 -11.98 16.33
N GLY A 391 -25.00 -12.22 15.24
CA GLY A 391 -25.23 -11.24 14.17
C GLY A 391 -25.97 -10.05 14.77
N ALA A 392 -25.24 -9.07 15.30
CA ALA A 392 -25.81 -7.85 15.84
C ALA A 392 -25.84 -6.78 14.74
N GLN A 393 -27.05 -6.38 14.42
CA GLN A 393 -27.37 -5.18 13.66
C GLN A 393 -26.64 -3.96 14.22
N ASP A 394 -25.96 -3.28 13.34
CA ASP A 394 -25.31 -2.00 13.49
C ASP A 394 -26.29 -0.94 14.01
N GLN A 395 -26.08 -0.49 15.23
CA GLN A 395 -26.53 0.82 15.69
C GLN A 395 -25.29 1.65 15.94
N GLY A 396 -24.94 2.44 14.92
CA GLY A 396 -23.85 3.40 14.96
C GLY A 396 -24.05 4.39 16.11
N THR A 397 -23.18 4.30 17.09
CA THR A 397 -23.00 5.34 18.09
C THR A 397 -21.99 6.36 17.59
N ASP A 398 -22.38 7.62 17.62
CA ASP A 398 -21.71 8.87 17.18
C ASP A 398 -20.32 9.16 17.84
N LEU A 399 -19.50 8.13 18.11
CA LEU A 399 -18.19 8.29 18.74
C LEU A 399 -17.01 8.46 17.77
N ASP A 400 -17.24 8.26 16.47
CA ASP A 400 -16.17 8.31 15.45
C ASP A 400 -15.93 9.69 14.82
N LYS A 401 -16.69 10.72 15.23
CA LYS A 401 -16.55 12.08 14.67
C LYS A 401 -15.53 12.98 15.40
N ASP A 402 -15.01 12.56 16.54
CA ASP A 402 -14.10 13.39 17.35
C ASP A 402 -12.60 13.13 17.16
N GLU A 403 -12.20 12.23 16.26
CA GLU A 403 -10.77 11.94 16.02
C GLU A 403 -9.99 13.04 15.28
N ALA A 404 -10.67 14.06 14.76
CA ALA A 404 -10.02 15.11 13.96
C ALA A 404 -9.44 16.28 14.76
N ALA A 405 -9.66 16.34 16.08
CA ALA A 405 -9.12 17.43 16.90
C ALA A 405 -7.95 16.90 17.76
N GLY A 406 -6.73 17.30 17.40
CA GLY A 406 -5.45 16.90 18.02
C GLY A 406 -5.26 17.35 19.49
N THR A 407 -6.27 17.18 20.33
CA THR A 407 -6.16 17.42 21.78
C THR A 407 -5.78 16.10 22.48
N ALA A 408 -4.75 16.15 23.32
CA ALA A 408 -4.26 15.02 24.10
C ALA A 408 -5.42 14.36 24.88
N PRO A 409 -5.51 13.01 24.90
CA PRO A 409 -6.62 12.28 25.53
C PRO A 409 -6.79 12.54 27.03
N ALA A 410 -5.70 12.88 27.70
CA ALA A 410 -5.71 13.23 29.13
C ALA A 410 -6.42 14.57 29.41
N THR A 411 -6.32 15.56 28.52
CA THR A 411 -6.99 16.87 28.68
C THR A 411 -8.50 16.76 28.52
N LYS A 412 -9.01 15.98 27.56
CA LYS A 412 -10.45 15.73 27.40
C LYS A 412 -11.04 15.00 28.63
N ARG A 413 -10.31 14.04 29.17
CA ARG A 413 -10.75 13.34 30.38
C ARG A 413 -10.75 14.25 31.62
N TRP A 414 -9.78 15.13 31.74
CA TRP A 414 -9.71 16.17 32.76
C TRP A 414 -10.84 17.18 32.62
N ASP A 415 -11.12 17.68 31.47
CA ASP A 415 -12.24 18.59 31.22
C ASP A 415 -13.58 17.97 31.58
N LEU A 416 -13.76 16.68 31.30
CA LEU A 416 -14.97 15.94 31.64
C LEU A 416 -15.10 15.73 33.16
N GLN A 417 -14.01 15.42 33.85
CA GLN A 417 -13.96 15.30 35.31
C GLN A 417 -14.21 16.65 35.99
N ILE A 418 -13.61 17.73 35.47
CA ILE A 418 -13.84 19.08 35.99
C ILE A 418 -15.30 19.50 35.82
N ARG A 419 -15.92 19.24 34.67
CA ARG A 419 -17.36 19.51 34.43
C ARG A 419 -18.26 18.71 35.39
N GLN A 420 -17.95 17.43 35.59
CA GLN A 420 -18.72 16.58 36.53
C GLN A 420 -18.58 17.04 37.96
N THR A 421 -17.40 17.45 38.43
CA THR A 421 -17.18 17.97 39.78
C THR A 421 -17.85 19.33 39.96
N LEU A 422 -17.84 20.21 38.94
CA LEU A 422 -18.57 21.48 38.95
C LEU A 422 -20.08 21.25 39.05
N GLN A 423 -20.64 20.34 38.26
CA GLN A 423 -22.06 19.99 38.32
C GLN A 423 -22.47 19.42 39.68
N LEU A 424 -21.63 18.59 40.32
CA LEU A 424 -21.85 18.10 41.64
C LEU A 424 -21.84 19.25 42.67
N ALA A 425 -20.88 20.16 42.59
CA ALA A 425 -20.80 21.32 43.48
C ALA A 425 -22.02 22.27 43.32
N GLU A 426 -22.47 22.53 42.10
CA GLU A 426 -23.68 23.32 41.81
C GLU A 426 -24.94 22.64 42.39
N ASN A 427 -25.07 21.30 42.22
CA ASN A 427 -26.20 20.55 42.79
C ASN A 427 -26.20 20.58 44.32
N VAL A 428 -25.03 20.50 44.98
CA VAL A 428 -24.91 20.62 46.44
C VAL A 428 -25.26 22.03 46.88
N ALA A 429 -24.77 23.06 46.18
CA ALA A 429 -25.08 24.47 46.50
C ALA A 429 -26.60 24.74 46.41
N ALA A 430 -27.23 24.31 45.28
CA ALA A 430 -28.68 24.47 45.09
C ALA A 430 -29.49 23.73 46.19
N ARG A 431 -29.02 22.56 46.62
CA ARG A 431 -29.67 21.82 47.70
C ARG A 431 -29.51 22.49 49.07
N CYS A 432 -28.35 23.10 49.32
CA CYS A 432 -28.12 23.90 50.53
C CYS A 432 -29.00 25.16 50.51
N GLU A 433 -29.14 25.88 49.39
CA GLU A 433 -30.03 27.01 49.28
C GLU A 433 -31.50 26.63 49.49
N ALA A 434 -31.94 25.49 48.92
CA ALA A 434 -33.31 25.01 49.15
C ALA A 434 -33.56 24.69 50.64
N LEU A 435 -32.61 24.06 51.31
CA LEU A 435 -32.72 23.78 52.77
C LEU A 435 -32.70 25.05 53.62
N LEU A 436 -31.96 26.06 53.22
CA LEU A 436 -31.97 27.39 53.91
C LEU A 436 -33.26 28.14 53.66
N ALA A 437 -33.91 27.99 52.52
CA ALA A 437 -35.19 28.59 52.16
C ALA A 437 -36.38 27.93 52.92
N GLU A 438 -36.28 26.62 53.24
CA GLU A 438 -37.31 25.87 53.99
C GLU A 438 -37.38 26.26 55.47
N GLY A 439 -36.42 27.00 56.04
CA GLY A 439 -36.37 27.42 57.44
C GLY A 439 -36.31 26.29 58.46
N PRO A 440 -35.92 26.55 59.70
CA PRO A 440 -35.87 25.51 60.72
C PRO A 440 -37.30 24.98 61.00
N PRO A 441 -37.45 23.63 61.07
CA PRO A 441 -38.75 23.04 61.44
C PRO A 441 -39.32 23.67 62.71
N ALA A 442 -40.55 24.21 62.64
CA ALA A 442 -41.22 24.78 63.77
C ALA A 442 -41.25 23.71 64.91
N VAL A 443 -40.52 23.98 65.95
CA VAL A 443 -40.55 23.18 67.16
C VAL A 443 -41.98 23.20 67.74
N GLY A 444 -42.69 22.08 67.53
CA GLY A 444 -44.05 21.89 67.91
C GLY A 444 -44.30 22.22 69.41
N ALA A 445 -45.21 23.11 69.63
CA ALA A 445 -45.78 23.36 70.94
C ALA A 445 -46.46 22.07 71.43
N THR A 446 -46.01 21.58 72.56
CA THR A 446 -46.69 20.51 73.32
C THR A 446 -48.04 21.04 73.81
N PRO A 447 -49.16 20.35 73.56
CA PRO A 447 -50.43 20.68 74.25
C PRO A 447 -50.40 20.25 75.69
N ALA A 448 -50.91 21.16 76.55
CA ALA A 448 -51.13 20.94 77.96
C ALA A 448 -52.28 19.98 78.19
#